data_66367bdc47936ece7f85d0e9b769fa31
#
_entry.id   66367bdc47936ece7f85d0e9b769fa31
#
_cell.length_a   1.000
_cell.length_b   1.000
_cell.length_c   1.000
_cell.angle_alpha   90.00
_cell.angle_beta   90.00
_cell.angle_gamma   90.00
#
_symmetry.space_group_name_H-M   'P 1'
#
loop_
_entity.id
_entity.type
_entity.pdbx_description
1 polymer ?
#
loop_
_entity_poly.entity_id
_entity_poly.type
_entity_poly.pdbx_seq_one_letter_code
_entity_poly.pdbx_strand_id
1 'polypeptide(L)'
;MSADTPIIVPFEDTDLSELISIVERVWYLDSDESKDESRSLATIDIAYFLGVSTHRFVAKQDGQILGLIFCSNGETPADFEKWQKLENETTAKAKKLLSEARFKDYEIFGDVESHLVHNYWNTNTNNAKWEITLFCVNPAIKSQGIGGMLFSYILDFMKEQGAKHYFLATDDDCDFGFYQHKGLTCKDKAAIKSSTKDYGFAYIYAGDL
;
A
#
# COMPACT_ATOMS: atom_id res chain seq x y z
N MET A 1 7.64 21.76 25.42
CA MET A 1 8.65 20.85 24.87
C MET A 1 8.52 20.97 23.36
N SER A 2 9.63 21.20 22.65
CA SER A 2 9.62 21.18 21.17
C SER A 2 9.31 19.75 20.75
N ALA A 3 8.31 19.55 19.91
CA ALA A 3 8.06 18.23 19.33
C ALA A 3 9.30 17.79 18.53
N ASP A 4 9.71 16.54 18.68
CA ASP A 4 10.84 16.00 17.92
C ASP A 4 10.52 16.06 16.41
N THR A 5 11.57 16.23 15.60
CA THR A 5 11.39 16.20 14.14
C THR A 5 11.05 14.77 13.71
N PRO A 6 10.06 14.56 12.80
CA PRO A 6 9.77 13.25 12.26
C PRO A 6 11.02 12.60 11.64
N ILE A 7 11.24 11.33 11.91
CA ILE A 7 12.31 10.50 11.33
C ILE A 7 11.72 9.35 10.53
N ILE A 8 12.40 8.96 9.45
CA ILE A 8 12.05 7.76 8.68
C ILE A 8 13.00 6.64 9.07
N VAL A 9 12.44 5.51 9.47
CA VAL A 9 13.18 4.33 9.92
C VAL A 9 12.62 3.07 9.26
N PRO A 10 13.41 1.99 9.18
CA PRO A 10 12.87 0.69 8.76
C PRO A 10 11.71 0.25 9.66
N PHE A 11 10.74 -0.43 9.05
CA PHE A 11 9.66 -1.10 9.78
C PHE A 11 10.21 -2.19 10.69
N GLU A 12 9.65 -2.31 11.88
CA GLU A 12 9.88 -3.38 12.83
C GLU A 12 8.58 -4.12 13.15
N ASP A 13 8.66 -5.40 13.54
CA ASP A 13 7.47 -6.22 13.88
C ASP A 13 6.59 -5.58 14.97
N THR A 14 7.19 -4.84 15.88
CA THR A 14 6.50 -4.08 16.93
C THR A 14 5.57 -3.00 16.38
N ASP A 15 5.78 -2.55 15.14
CA ASP A 15 4.98 -1.52 14.46
C ASP A 15 3.67 -2.09 13.87
N LEU A 16 3.60 -3.41 13.66
CA LEU A 16 2.54 -4.08 12.91
C LEU A 16 1.13 -3.65 13.35
N SER A 17 0.87 -3.63 14.64
CA SER A 17 -0.47 -3.28 15.16
C SER A 17 -0.90 -1.86 14.82
N GLU A 18 0.04 -0.92 14.80
CA GLU A 18 -0.21 0.47 14.45
C GLU A 18 -0.38 0.65 12.94
N LEU A 19 0.41 -0.05 12.12
CA LEU A 19 0.23 -0.07 10.66
C LEU A 19 -1.16 -0.56 10.27
N ILE A 20 -1.60 -1.68 10.86
CA ILE A 20 -2.96 -2.20 10.63
C ILE A 20 -4.00 -1.14 11.00
N SER A 21 -3.82 -0.43 12.11
CA SER A 21 -4.74 0.62 12.54
C SER A 21 -4.74 1.85 11.62
N ILE A 22 -3.61 2.16 10.97
CA ILE A 22 -3.54 3.24 9.97
C ILE A 22 -4.30 2.82 8.72
N VAL A 23 -4.04 1.64 8.17
CA VAL A 23 -4.72 1.12 6.98
C VAL A 23 -6.22 0.96 7.22
N GLU A 24 -6.63 0.42 8.38
CA GLU A 24 -8.04 0.35 8.78
C GLU A 24 -8.73 1.72 8.69
N ARG A 25 -8.07 2.78 9.19
CA ARG A 25 -8.61 4.15 9.15
C ARG A 25 -8.60 4.77 7.75
N VAL A 26 -7.64 4.41 6.90
CA VAL A 26 -7.53 4.96 5.54
C VAL A 26 -8.56 4.33 4.61
N TRP A 27 -8.76 3.01 4.67
CA TRP A 27 -9.55 2.28 3.68
C TRP A 27 -10.92 1.78 4.19
N TYR A 28 -11.10 1.67 5.52
CA TYR A 28 -12.28 1.01 6.10
C TYR A 28 -13.04 1.86 7.12
N LEU A 29 -12.64 3.14 7.35
CA LEU A 29 -13.26 3.98 8.40
C LEU A 29 -14.74 4.26 8.17
N ASP A 30 -15.11 4.51 6.91
CA ASP A 30 -16.48 4.86 6.50
C ASP A 30 -17.21 3.66 5.88
N SER A 31 -16.69 2.46 6.07
CA SER A 31 -17.32 1.22 5.60
C SER A 31 -18.45 0.79 6.52
N ASP A 32 -19.41 0.04 5.97
CA ASP A 32 -20.51 -0.57 6.74
C ASP A 32 -20.08 -1.80 7.57
N GLU A 33 -18.78 -2.12 7.58
CA GLU A 33 -18.22 -3.25 8.30
C GLU A 33 -18.20 -3.00 9.82
N SER A 34 -18.37 -4.08 10.58
CA SER A 34 -18.05 -4.07 12.00
C SER A 34 -16.53 -3.86 12.20
N LYS A 35 -16.14 -3.42 13.41
CA LYS A 35 -14.73 -3.22 13.76
C LYS A 35 -13.86 -4.48 13.55
N ASP A 36 -14.42 -5.67 13.78
CA ASP A 36 -13.67 -6.92 13.61
C ASP A 36 -13.50 -7.27 12.13
N GLU A 37 -14.48 -6.93 11.29
CA GLU A 37 -14.40 -7.10 9.83
C GLU A 37 -13.38 -6.15 9.23
N SER A 38 -13.49 -4.85 9.49
CA SER A 38 -12.54 -3.83 8.98
C SER A 38 -11.10 -4.12 9.43
N ARG A 39 -10.91 -4.50 10.69
CA ARG A 39 -9.61 -4.90 11.22
C ARG A 39 -9.03 -6.14 10.53
N SER A 40 -9.89 -7.11 10.21
CA SER A 40 -9.46 -8.32 9.50
C SER A 40 -9.02 -8.01 8.08
N LEU A 41 -9.76 -7.18 7.34
CA LEU A 41 -9.40 -6.75 5.99
C LEU A 41 -8.08 -5.96 5.99
N ALA A 42 -7.95 -4.96 6.85
CA ALA A 42 -6.71 -4.19 7.00
C ALA A 42 -5.50 -5.06 7.39
N THR A 43 -5.73 -6.16 8.13
CA THR A 43 -4.66 -7.11 8.47
C THR A 43 -4.23 -7.93 7.26
N ILE A 44 -5.18 -8.35 6.41
CA ILE A 44 -4.89 -9.07 5.16
C ILE A 44 -4.05 -8.16 4.25
N ASP A 45 -4.48 -6.90 4.05
CA ASP A 45 -3.78 -5.95 3.20
C ASP A 45 -2.34 -5.71 3.67
N ILE A 46 -2.16 -5.41 4.95
CA ILE A 46 -0.82 -5.19 5.50
C ILE A 46 0.04 -6.44 5.37
N ALA A 47 -0.49 -7.63 5.63
CA ALA A 47 0.25 -8.87 5.49
C ALA A 47 0.66 -9.12 4.03
N TYR A 48 -0.24 -8.87 3.08
CA TYR A 48 0.05 -8.92 1.65
C TYR A 48 1.20 -7.96 1.28
N PHE A 49 1.06 -6.66 1.62
CA PHE A 49 2.08 -5.67 1.28
C PHE A 49 3.42 -5.91 1.97
N LEU A 50 3.42 -6.42 3.20
CA LEU A 50 4.65 -6.87 3.85
C LEU A 50 5.25 -8.08 3.11
N GLY A 51 4.43 -8.99 2.59
CA GLY A 51 4.87 -10.16 1.83
C GLY A 51 5.51 -9.83 0.48
N VAL A 52 5.07 -8.77 -0.21
CA VAL A 52 5.57 -8.42 -1.55
C VAL A 52 6.63 -7.31 -1.54
N SER A 53 6.85 -6.63 -0.42
CA SER A 53 7.78 -5.50 -0.31
C SER A 53 9.14 -5.93 0.19
N THR A 54 10.19 -5.62 -0.58
CA THR A 54 11.58 -5.89 -0.18
C THR A 54 12.11 -4.87 0.82
N HIS A 55 11.57 -3.64 0.81
CA HIS A 55 11.96 -2.57 1.72
C HIS A 55 10.72 -1.86 2.27
N ARG A 56 10.72 -1.60 3.57
CA ARG A 56 9.56 -1.14 4.32
C ARG A 56 10.01 -0.06 5.29
N PHE A 57 9.41 1.14 5.20
CA PHE A 57 9.77 2.28 6.02
C PHE A 57 8.54 2.91 6.68
N VAL A 58 8.74 3.46 7.86
CA VAL A 58 7.75 4.20 8.63
C VAL A 58 8.30 5.56 9.05
N ALA A 59 7.45 6.59 9.02
CA ALA A 59 7.77 7.88 9.61
C ALA A 59 7.30 7.88 11.06
N LYS A 60 8.21 8.15 12.00
CA LYS A 60 7.92 8.18 13.44
C LYS A 60 8.21 9.56 14.05
N GLN A 61 7.38 9.97 15.01
CA GLN A 61 7.59 11.14 15.86
C GLN A 61 7.03 10.85 17.24
N ASP A 62 7.79 11.14 18.30
CA ASP A 62 7.38 10.92 19.68
C ASP A 62 6.80 9.51 19.95
N GLY A 63 7.36 8.48 19.28
CA GLY A 63 6.93 7.09 19.38
C GLY A 63 5.67 6.73 18.60
N GLN A 64 5.05 7.66 17.87
CA GLN A 64 3.87 7.42 17.01
C GLN A 64 4.26 7.27 15.55
N ILE A 65 3.55 6.41 14.82
CA ILE A 65 3.70 6.27 13.37
C ILE A 65 2.81 7.31 12.67
N LEU A 66 3.47 8.18 11.87
CA LEU A 66 2.82 9.23 11.12
C LEU A 66 2.39 8.78 9.72
N GLY A 67 3.05 7.77 9.18
CA GLY A 67 2.79 7.20 7.87
C GLY A 67 3.79 6.11 7.53
N LEU A 68 3.57 5.44 6.43
CA LEU A 68 4.38 4.32 5.96
C LEU A 68 4.53 4.38 4.44
N ILE A 69 5.68 3.86 3.96
CA ILE A 69 5.95 3.68 2.54
C ILE A 69 6.81 2.44 2.33
N PHE A 70 6.35 1.57 1.45
CA PHE A 70 7.01 0.31 1.12
C PHE A 70 7.37 0.28 -0.36
N CYS A 71 8.43 -0.45 -0.72
CA CYS A 71 8.78 -0.67 -2.11
C CYS A 71 9.35 -2.07 -2.36
N SER A 72 9.33 -2.47 -3.62
CA SER A 72 9.85 -3.74 -4.09
C SER A 72 10.75 -3.54 -5.31
N ASN A 73 11.87 -4.29 -5.34
CA ASN A 73 12.74 -4.42 -6.50
C ASN A 73 12.37 -5.63 -7.37
N GLY A 74 11.26 -6.32 -7.05
CA GLY A 74 10.79 -7.53 -7.72
C GLY A 74 11.36 -8.85 -7.17
N GLU A 75 12.22 -8.78 -6.15
CA GLU A 75 12.70 -9.99 -5.46
C GLU A 75 11.71 -10.44 -4.39
N THR A 76 11.76 -11.72 -4.02
CA THR A 76 10.96 -12.23 -2.91
C THR A 76 11.62 -11.86 -1.58
N PRO A 77 10.92 -11.18 -0.65
CA PRO A 77 11.47 -10.87 0.66
C PRO A 77 11.84 -12.13 1.46
N ALA A 78 12.90 -12.04 2.26
CA ALA A 78 13.38 -13.17 3.07
C ALA A 78 12.34 -13.68 4.09
N ASP A 79 11.43 -12.82 4.52
CA ASP A 79 10.37 -13.12 5.48
C ASP A 79 8.99 -13.30 4.83
N PHE A 80 8.94 -13.55 3.51
CA PHE A 80 7.71 -13.76 2.72
C PHE A 80 6.78 -14.79 3.35
N GLU A 81 7.29 -15.97 3.73
CA GLU A 81 6.48 -17.05 4.30
C GLU A 81 5.77 -16.65 5.60
N LYS A 82 6.41 -15.81 6.41
CA LYS A 82 5.82 -15.27 7.65
C LYS A 82 4.56 -14.45 7.35
N TRP A 83 4.66 -13.55 6.38
CA TRP A 83 3.57 -12.65 6.04
C TRP A 83 2.46 -13.36 5.27
N GLN A 84 2.83 -14.26 4.36
CA GLN A 84 1.87 -15.12 3.66
C GLN A 84 1.07 -15.99 4.64
N LYS A 85 1.70 -16.48 5.70
CA LYS A 85 1.00 -17.23 6.75
C LYS A 85 -0.01 -16.35 7.48
N LEU A 86 0.38 -15.14 7.88
CA LEU A 86 -0.53 -14.18 8.53
C LEU A 86 -1.72 -13.84 7.63
N GLU A 87 -1.46 -13.55 6.36
CA GLU A 87 -2.46 -13.27 5.33
C GLU A 87 -3.46 -14.42 5.21
N ASN A 88 -2.98 -15.66 5.00
CA ASN A 88 -3.81 -16.85 4.84
C ASN A 88 -4.68 -17.14 6.09
N GLU A 89 -4.09 -17.06 7.29
CA GLU A 89 -4.80 -17.29 8.55
C GLU A 89 -5.89 -16.23 8.77
N THR A 90 -5.59 -14.96 8.44
CA THR A 90 -6.55 -13.86 8.59
C THR A 90 -7.64 -13.92 7.54
N THR A 91 -7.30 -14.26 6.29
CA THR A 91 -8.27 -14.52 5.21
C THR A 91 -9.27 -15.60 5.59
N ALA A 92 -8.79 -16.72 6.16
CA ALA A 92 -9.66 -17.78 6.63
C ALA A 92 -10.61 -17.36 7.77
N LYS A 93 -10.22 -16.38 8.59
CA LYS A 93 -11.07 -15.76 9.61
C LYS A 93 -12.06 -14.78 8.99
N ALA A 94 -11.61 -13.90 8.11
CA ALA A 94 -12.43 -12.90 7.43
C ALA A 94 -13.57 -13.55 6.65
N LYS A 95 -13.32 -14.66 5.94
CA LYS A 95 -14.34 -15.46 5.23
C LYS A 95 -15.46 -16.02 6.14
N LYS A 96 -15.24 -16.06 7.44
CA LYS A 96 -16.27 -16.48 8.43
C LYS A 96 -16.99 -15.29 9.07
N LEU A 97 -16.38 -14.12 9.03
CA LEU A 97 -16.93 -12.89 9.61
C LEU A 97 -17.78 -12.13 8.59
N LEU A 98 -17.26 -11.96 7.38
CA LEU A 98 -17.94 -11.22 6.32
C LEU A 98 -18.97 -12.08 5.60
N SER A 99 -20.00 -11.43 5.02
CA SER A 99 -20.87 -12.09 4.06
C SER A 99 -20.08 -12.46 2.79
N GLU A 100 -20.51 -13.51 2.11
CA GLU A 100 -19.88 -13.96 0.84
C GLU A 100 -19.81 -12.84 -0.19
N ALA A 101 -20.88 -12.05 -0.32
CA ALA A 101 -20.94 -10.93 -1.26
C ALA A 101 -19.90 -9.86 -0.91
N ARG A 102 -19.76 -9.53 0.37
CA ARG A 102 -18.81 -8.50 0.81
C ARG A 102 -17.36 -8.94 0.66
N PHE A 103 -17.07 -10.20 1.01
CA PHE A 103 -15.73 -10.75 0.82
C PHE A 103 -15.35 -10.81 -0.67
N LYS A 104 -16.30 -11.15 -1.54
CA LYS A 104 -16.09 -11.13 -2.99
C LYS A 104 -15.83 -9.73 -3.54
N ASP A 105 -16.54 -8.71 -3.04
CA ASP A 105 -16.27 -7.32 -3.41
C ASP A 105 -14.85 -6.90 -3.01
N TYR A 106 -14.38 -7.30 -1.83
CA TYR A 106 -13.00 -7.09 -1.41
C TYR A 106 -11.97 -7.80 -2.33
N GLU A 107 -12.20 -9.07 -2.67
CA GLU A 107 -11.32 -9.82 -3.57
C GLU A 107 -11.19 -9.15 -4.95
N ILE A 108 -12.26 -8.55 -5.49
CA ILE A 108 -12.27 -7.88 -6.81
C ILE A 108 -11.24 -6.73 -6.86
N PHE A 109 -11.11 -5.93 -5.81
CA PHE A 109 -10.12 -4.84 -5.77
C PHE A 109 -8.70 -5.40 -5.88
N GLY A 110 -8.35 -6.33 -5.00
CA GLY A 110 -7.02 -6.95 -5.01
C GLY A 110 -6.69 -7.67 -6.32
N ASP A 111 -7.66 -8.36 -6.92
CA ASP A 111 -7.50 -9.07 -8.19
C ASP A 111 -7.19 -8.11 -9.34
N VAL A 112 -7.92 -6.98 -9.44
CA VAL A 112 -7.73 -6.00 -10.51
C VAL A 112 -6.37 -5.32 -10.38
N GLU A 113 -6.01 -4.84 -9.19
CA GLU A 113 -4.73 -4.20 -8.95
C GLU A 113 -3.55 -5.16 -9.17
N SER A 114 -3.62 -6.36 -8.61
CA SER A 114 -2.58 -7.38 -8.78
C SER A 114 -2.37 -7.73 -10.25
N HIS A 115 -3.45 -7.79 -11.05
CA HIS A 115 -3.38 -8.03 -12.49
C HIS A 115 -2.67 -6.89 -13.23
N LEU A 116 -3.00 -5.64 -12.93
CA LEU A 116 -2.34 -4.46 -13.50
C LEU A 116 -0.85 -4.44 -13.14
N VAL A 117 -0.52 -4.64 -11.88
CA VAL A 117 0.87 -4.68 -11.38
C VAL A 117 1.65 -5.79 -12.08
N HIS A 118 1.10 -7.01 -12.12
CA HIS A 118 1.72 -8.15 -12.79
C HIS A 118 1.97 -7.91 -14.27
N ASN A 119 0.97 -7.36 -14.98
CA ASN A 119 1.09 -7.02 -16.40
C ASN A 119 2.16 -5.96 -16.62
N TYR A 120 2.21 -4.92 -15.78
CA TYR A 120 3.21 -3.88 -15.89
C TYR A 120 4.63 -4.39 -15.62
N TRP A 121 4.81 -5.29 -14.64
CA TRP A 121 6.08 -5.98 -14.41
C TRP A 121 6.55 -6.77 -15.62
N ASN A 122 5.66 -7.52 -16.28
CA ASN A 122 6.01 -8.42 -17.38
C ASN A 122 6.19 -7.72 -18.72
N THR A 123 5.44 -6.66 -18.99
CA THR A 123 5.47 -5.95 -20.29
C THR A 123 6.56 -4.89 -20.35
N ASN A 124 6.98 -4.37 -19.22
CA ASN A 124 8.02 -3.36 -19.14
C ASN A 124 9.37 -4.02 -18.82
N THR A 125 10.18 -4.30 -19.86
CA THR A 125 11.45 -5.04 -19.76
C THR A 125 12.61 -4.26 -19.13
N ASN A 126 12.37 -3.08 -18.58
CA ASN A 126 13.42 -2.27 -17.95
C ASN A 126 13.85 -2.88 -16.61
N ASN A 127 15.06 -3.43 -16.56
CA ASN A 127 15.59 -4.17 -15.40
C ASN A 127 15.88 -3.29 -14.15
N ALA A 128 15.79 -1.97 -14.27
CA ALA A 128 16.01 -1.03 -13.16
C ALA A 128 14.69 -0.42 -12.65
N LYS A 129 13.61 -1.15 -12.81
CA LYS A 129 12.25 -0.76 -12.40
C LYS A 129 11.99 -1.21 -10.97
N TRP A 130 11.35 -0.34 -10.20
CA TRP A 130 10.92 -0.60 -8.85
C TRP A 130 9.44 -0.25 -8.69
N GLU A 131 8.79 -0.85 -7.72
CA GLU A 131 7.41 -0.58 -7.35
C GLU A 131 7.34 0.09 -5.97
N ILE A 132 6.53 1.15 -5.83
CA ILE A 132 6.02 1.58 -4.53
C ILE A 132 4.77 0.74 -4.28
N THR A 133 4.89 -0.23 -3.38
CA THR A 133 3.84 -1.24 -3.14
C THR A 133 2.76 -0.75 -2.21
N LEU A 134 3.11 0.10 -1.23
CA LEU A 134 2.17 0.69 -0.28
C LEU A 134 2.64 2.08 0.13
N PHE A 135 1.71 3.03 0.16
CA PHE A 135 1.96 4.38 0.66
C PHE A 135 0.74 4.92 1.38
N CYS A 136 0.83 5.09 2.69
CA CYS A 136 -0.24 5.63 3.52
C CYS A 136 0.27 6.67 4.51
N VAL A 137 -0.52 7.72 4.73
CA VAL A 137 -0.31 8.70 5.80
C VAL A 137 -1.44 8.54 6.82
N ASN A 138 -1.10 8.57 8.09
CA ASN A 138 -2.07 8.48 9.17
C ASN A 138 -3.11 9.63 9.05
N PRO A 139 -4.39 9.35 8.81
CA PRO A 139 -5.40 10.39 8.58
C PRO A 139 -5.65 11.27 9.80
N ALA A 140 -5.25 10.84 11.00
CA ALA A 140 -5.30 11.67 12.20
C ALA A 140 -4.29 12.84 12.19
N ILE A 141 -3.30 12.80 11.26
CA ILE A 141 -2.21 13.77 11.16
C ILE A 141 -2.35 14.53 9.85
N LYS A 142 -3.08 15.63 9.89
CA LYS A 142 -3.33 16.45 8.71
C LYS A 142 -2.18 17.44 8.44
N SER A 143 -1.84 17.59 7.15
CA SER A 143 -1.08 18.72 6.59
C SER A 143 0.32 19.00 7.16
N GLN A 144 1.02 18.00 7.67
CA GLN A 144 2.38 18.15 8.20
C GLN A 144 3.49 17.82 7.19
N GLY A 145 3.16 17.64 5.91
CA GLY A 145 4.14 17.33 4.86
C GLY A 145 4.70 15.89 4.91
N ILE A 146 4.14 15.02 5.78
CA ILE A 146 4.63 13.64 5.98
C ILE A 146 4.61 12.84 4.68
N GLY A 147 3.54 12.96 3.87
CA GLY A 147 3.46 12.28 2.58
C GLY A 147 4.58 12.70 1.63
N GLY A 148 4.84 14.00 1.54
CA GLY A 148 5.95 14.53 0.74
C GLY A 148 7.32 14.05 1.22
N MET A 149 7.52 14.00 2.53
CA MET A 149 8.76 13.51 3.16
C MET A 149 8.99 12.02 2.87
N LEU A 150 8.00 11.17 3.10
CA LEU A 150 8.07 9.74 2.81
C LEU A 150 8.31 9.48 1.32
N PHE A 151 7.59 10.18 0.45
CA PHE A 151 7.71 10.01 -0.98
C PHE A 151 9.09 10.43 -1.50
N SER A 152 9.63 11.56 -1.04
CA SER A 152 11.00 11.97 -1.40
C SER A 152 12.03 10.98 -0.91
N TYR A 153 11.90 10.52 0.35
CA TYR A 153 12.80 9.53 0.92
C TYR A 153 12.86 8.23 0.11
N ILE A 154 11.70 7.68 -0.29
CA ILE A 154 11.68 6.41 -1.02
C ILE A 154 12.28 6.56 -2.43
N LEU A 155 12.09 7.70 -3.10
CA LEU A 155 12.72 7.97 -4.40
C LEU A 155 14.24 8.05 -4.28
N ASP A 156 14.75 8.77 -3.29
CA ASP A 156 16.18 8.86 -3.03
C ASP A 156 16.77 7.48 -2.70
N PHE A 157 16.10 6.72 -1.82
CA PHE A 157 16.48 5.35 -1.50
C PHE A 157 16.55 4.45 -2.74
N MET A 158 15.49 4.40 -3.55
CA MET A 158 15.46 3.59 -4.76
C MET A 158 16.57 4.00 -5.75
N LYS A 159 16.83 5.29 -5.88
CA LYS A 159 17.90 5.83 -6.71
C LYS A 159 19.29 5.38 -6.23
N GLU A 160 19.53 5.40 -4.91
CA GLU A 160 20.78 4.88 -4.31
C GLU A 160 20.96 3.38 -4.56
N GLN A 161 19.85 2.61 -4.64
CA GLN A 161 19.87 1.20 -5.00
C GLN A 161 20.01 0.95 -6.52
N GLY A 162 20.17 2.01 -7.32
CA GLY A 162 20.38 1.90 -8.77
C GLY A 162 19.12 1.81 -9.62
N ALA A 163 17.95 2.03 -9.03
CA ALA A 163 16.71 2.15 -9.78
C ALA A 163 16.77 3.31 -10.78
N LYS A 164 16.09 3.17 -11.90
CA LYS A 164 15.98 4.20 -12.96
C LYS A 164 14.54 4.62 -13.19
N HIS A 165 13.63 3.71 -12.90
CA HIS A 165 12.20 3.89 -13.10
C HIS A 165 11.45 3.29 -11.93
N TYR A 166 10.31 3.88 -11.61
CA TYR A 166 9.42 3.35 -10.59
C TYR A 166 7.97 3.48 -11.04
N PHE A 167 7.13 2.67 -10.44
CA PHE A 167 5.70 2.72 -10.64
C PHE A 167 4.96 2.40 -9.35
N LEU A 168 3.66 2.62 -9.35
CA LEU A 168 2.74 2.25 -8.29
C LEU A 168 1.36 1.97 -8.86
N ALA A 169 0.58 1.16 -8.15
CA ALA A 169 -0.86 1.05 -8.36
C ALA A 169 -1.60 2.02 -7.44
N THR A 170 -2.75 2.50 -7.89
CA THR A 170 -3.68 3.36 -7.14
C THR A 170 -5.07 3.26 -7.77
N ASP A 171 -6.09 3.79 -7.12
CA ASP A 171 -7.47 3.75 -7.58
C ASP A 171 -8.18 5.11 -7.46
N ASP A 172 -9.48 5.15 -7.80
CA ASP A 172 -10.29 6.38 -7.73
C ASP A 172 -10.57 6.84 -6.29
N ASP A 173 -10.44 5.99 -5.29
CA ASP A 173 -10.62 6.32 -3.87
C ASP A 173 -9.36 6.96 -3.25
N CYS A 174 -8.23 6.91 -3.97
CA CYS A 174 -6.96 7.50 -3.56
C CYS A 174 -6.77 8.93 -4.11
N ASP A 175 -5.90 9.73 -3.45
CA ASP A 175 -5.48 11.05 -3.97
C ASP A 175 -4.44 10.89 -5.09
N PHE A 176 -4.87 10.38 -6.26
CA PHE A 176 -3.99 10.25 -7.42
C PHE A 176 -3.52 11.60 -7.98
N GLY A 177 -4.17 12.71 -7.63
CA GLY A 177 -3.70 14.07 -7.93
C GLY A 177 -2.32 14.33 -7.34
N PHE A 178 -1.99 13.75 -6.19
CA PHE A 178 -0.67 13.80 -5.59
C PHE A 178 0.41 13.27 -6.55
N TYR A 179 0.19 12.11 -7.19
CA TYR A 179 1.15 11.52 -8.11
C TYR A 179 1.34 12.33 -9.39
N GLN A 180 0.26 12.92 -9.91
CA GLN A 180 0.33 13.83 -11.07
C GLN A 180 1.17 15.07 -10.75
N HIS A 181 0.98 15.68 -9.56
CA HIS A 181 1.82 16.80 -9.09
C HIS A 181 3.29 16.41 -8.90
N LYS A 182 3.58 15.13 -8.64
CA LYS A 182 4.94 14.60 -8.56
C LYS A 182 5.52 14.24 -9.94
N GLY A 183 4.79 14.49 -11.02
CA GLY A 183 5.25 14.28 -12.39
C GLY A 183 5.08 12.86 -12.92
N LEU A 184 4.39 11.98 -12.18
CA LEU A 184 4.10 10.64 -12.68
C LEU A 184 3.04 10.69 -13.79
N THR A 185 3.12 9.73 -14.70
CA THR A 185 2.15 9.58 -15.79
C THR A 185 1.38 8.27 -15.65
N CYS A 186 0.07 8.32 -15.89
CA CYS A 186 -0.75 7.11 -15.98
C CYS A 186 -0.31 6.28 -17.19
N LYS A 187 0.03 5.02 -16.96
CA LYS A 187 0.51 4.08 -17.99
C LYS A 187 -0.52 3.03 -18.37
N ASP A 188 -1.37 2.65 -17.42
CA ASP A 188 -2.42 1.64 -17.63
C ASP A 188 -3.56 1.88 -16.66
N LYS A 189 -4.75 1.34 -16.97
CA LYS A 189 -5.91 1.35 -16.07
C LYS A 189 -6.85 0.19 -16.35
N ALA A 190 -7.54 -0.27 -15.33
CA ALA A 190 -8.60 -1.27 -15.44
C ALA A 190 -9.82 -0.89 -14.61
N ALA A 191 -11.02 -1.26 -15.08
CA ALA A 191 -12.25 -1.02 -14.34
C ALA A 191 -12.38 -2.02 -13.18
N ILE A 192 -12.74 -1.53 -11.99
CA ILE A 192 -13.06 -2.34 -10.81
C ILE A 192 -14.58 -2.51 -10.78
N LYS A 193 -15.08 -3.69 -11.15
CA LYS A 193 -16.52 -3.95 -11.29
C LYS A 193 -16.90 -5.29 -10.72
N SER A 194 -17.95 -5.33 -9.92
CA SER A 194 -18.69 -6.55 -9.61
C SER A 194 -19.89 -6.70 -10.57
N SER A 195 -20.62 -7.79 -10.44
CA SER A 195 -21.84 -8.00 -11.22
C SER A 195 -22.95 -6.98 -10.90
N THR A 196 -22.85 -6.29 -9.78
CA THR A 196 -23.91 -5.41 -9.25
C THR A 196 -23.44 -3.98 -9.01
N LYS A 197 -22.12 -3.71 -8.94
CA LYS A 197 -21.57 -2.42 -8.55
C LYS A 197 -20.35 -2.05 -9.40
N ASP A 198 -20.26 -0.78 -9.75
CA ASP A 198 -19.10 -0.15 -10.37
C ASP A 198 -18.32 0.62 -9.29
N TYR A 199 -17.06 0.27 -9.11
CA TYR A 199 -16.17 0.87 -8.11
C TYR A 199 -15.15 1.83 -8.73
N GLY A 200 -15.29 2.16 -10.03
CA GLY A 200 -14.35 3.02 -10.73
C GLY A 200 -13.19 2.27 -11.35
N PHE A 201 -12.00 2.82 -11.23
CA PHE A 201 -10.81 2.31 -11.91
C PHE A 201 -9.63 2.17 -10.96
N ALA A 202 -8.81 1.15 -11.22
CA ALA A 202 -7.43 1.09 -10.77
C ALA A 202 -6.49 1.58 -11.87
N TYR A 203 -5.36 2.15 -11.49
CA TYR A 203 -4.39 2.78 -12.39
C TYR A 203 -2.96 2.33 -12.07
N ILE A 204 -2.11 2.28 -13.09
CA ILE A 204 -0.65 2.28 -12.93
C ILE A 204 -0.13 3.68 -13.24
N TYR A 205 0.54 4.29 -12.29
CA TYR A 205 1.32 5.50 -12.46
C TYR A 205 2.82 5.18 -12.44
N ALA A 206 3.59 5.79 -13.32
CA ALA A 206 5.03 5.57 -13.39
C ALA A 206 5.80 6.88 -13.59
N GLY A 207 7.05 6.88 -13.12
CA GLY A 207 7.99 7.99 -13.23
C GLY A 207 9.44 7.51 -13.35
N ASP A 208 10.32 8.45 -13.65
CA ASP A 208 11.78 8.26 -13.71
C ASP A 208 12.44 8.83 -12.44
N LEU A 209 13.62 8.29 -12.06
CA LEU A 209 14.41 8.66 -10.89
C LEU A 209 15.62 9.53 -11.23
#